data_14d2495f4cf4a146ba8080994bcb9ee2
#
_entry.id   14d2495f4cf4a146ba8080994bcb9ee2
#
_cell.length_a   1.000
_cell.length_b   1.000
_cell.length_c   1.000
_cell.angle_alpha   90.00
_cell.angle_beta   90.00
_cell.angle_gamma   90.00
#
_symmetry.space_group_name_H-M   'P 1'
#
loop_
_entity.id
_entity.type
_entity.pdbx_description
1 polymer ?
#
loop_
_entity_poly.entity_id
_entity_poly.type
_entity_poly.pdbx_seq_one_letter_code
_entity_poly.pdbx_strand_id
1 'polypeptide(L)'
;MPTTLGQTDDEIRAALLDLVTSLDSDAEHAVRHEDFIADIPQSGERIRGRDAMRDMQQAFPPETRPNFSVSRIRGTGDNWTVEAVGDYGGQTFLVVLLLELRGGQIVRETRYYPEPFDPPEWRAQWVERIG
;
A
#
# COMPACT_ATOMS: atom_id res chain seq x y z
N MET A 1 -16.04 -16.96 10.64
CA MET A 1 -14.56 -16.76 10.67
C MET A 1 -14.17 -15.63 9.75
N PRO A 2 -13.40 -14.67 10.21
CA PRO A 2 -12.94 -13.59 9.34
C PRO A 2 -11.95 -14.11 8.29
N THR A 3 -11.95 -13.47 7.13
CA THR A 3 -10.95 -13.73 6.11
C THR A 3 -9.62 -13.14 6.55
N THR A 4 -8.52 -13.89 6.40
CA THR A 4 -7.20 -13.46 6.79
C THR A 4 -6.24 -13.50 5.58
N LEU A 5 -5.09 -12.84 5.73
CA LEU A 5 -4.03 -12.90 4.71
C LEU A 5 -3.33 -14.27 4.68
N GLY A 6 -3.38 -15.01 5.77
CA GLY A 6 -2.73 -16.29 5.90
C GLY A 6 -2.13 -16.48 7.28
N GLN A 7 -1.45 -17.61 7.50
CA GLN A 7 -0.84 -17.96 8.78
C GLN A 7 0.69 -17.97 8.72
N THR A 8 1.28 -18.11 7.53
CA THR A 8 2.73 -18.10 7.35
C THR A 8 3.17 -16.83 6.64
N ASP A 9 4.44 -16.46 6.79
CA ASP A 9 4.99 -15.30 6.10
C ASP A 9 4.86 -15.43 4.58
N ASP A 10 5.06 -16.62 4.03
CA ASP A 10 4.92 -16.85 2.58
C ASP A 10 3.48 -16.64 2.11
N GLU A 11 2.50 -17.12 2.87
CA GLU A 11 1.08 -16.91 2.56
C GLU A 11 0.70 -15.43 2.63
N ILE A 12 1.16 -14.73 3.65
CA ILE A 12 0.90 -13.30 3.82
C ILE A 12 1.50 -12.49 2.68
N ARG A 13 2.75 -12.79 2.31
CA ARG A 13 3.43 -12.12 1.20
C ARG A 13 2.66 -12.31 -0.11
N ALA A 14 2.25 -13.54 -0.40
CA ALA A 14 1.48 -13.85 -1.62
C ALA A 14 0.12 -13.13 -1.63
N ALA A 15 -0.58 -13.10 -0.49
CA ALA A 15 -1.85 -12.41 -0.38
C ALA A 15 -1.70 -10.90 -0.58
N LEU A 16 -0.67 -10.29 -0.02
CA LEU A 16 -0.39 -8.86 -0.19
C LEU A 16 -0.09 -8.53 -1.65
N LEU A 17 0.66 -9.38 -2.34
CA LEU A 17 0.94 -9.20 -3.77
C LEU A 17 -0.35 -9.19 -4.59
N ASP A 18 -1.23 -10.14 -4.34
CA ASP A 18 -2.52 -10.21 -5.02
C ASP A 18 -3.38 -8.97 -4.77
N LEU A 19 -3.46 -8.51 -3.53
CA LEU A 19 -4.26 -7.34 -3.18
C LEU A 19 -3.76 -6.06 -3.84
N VAL A 20 -2.46 -5.84 -3.83
CA VAL A 20 -1.88 -4.61 -4.40
C VAL A 20 -2.01 -4.59 -5.92
N THR A 21 -1.94 -5.75 -6.57
CA THR A 21 -2.04 -5.83 -8.03
C THR A 21 -3.47 -5.89 -8.55
N SER A 22 -4.40 -6.50 -7.80
CA SER A 22 -5.79 -6.64 -8.24
C SER A 22 -6.63 -5.39 -8.04
N LEU A 23 -6.31 -4.58 -7.03
CA LEU A 23 -7.07 -3.38 -6.65
C LEU A 23 -8.55 -3.66 -6.38
N ASP A 24 -8.86 -4.84 -5.86
CA ASP A 24 -10.21 -5.25 -5.52
C ASP A 24 -10.55 -4.76 -4.11
N SER A 25 -11.36 -3.70 -4.02
CA SER A 25 -11.69 -3.08 -2.74
C SER A 25 -12.49 -3.99 -1.81
N ASP A 26 -13.29 -4.89 -2.36
CA ASP A 26 -14.04 -5.86 -1.54
C ASP A 26 -13.11 -6.93 -0.96
N ALA A 27 -12.15 -7.40 -1.74
CA ALA A 27 -11.14 -8.35 -1.25
C ALA A 27 -10.26 -7.71 -0.18
N GLU A 28 -9.89 -6.46 -0.34
CA GLU A 28 -9.13 -5.70 0.67
C GLU A 28 -9.95 -5.52 1.95
N HIS A 29 -11.22 -5.15 1.81
CA HIS A 29 -12.12 -4.99 2.95
C HIS A 29 -12.20 -6.28 3.78
N ALA A 30 -12.29 -7.43 3.11
CA ALA A 30 -12.44 -8.72 3.76
C ALA A 30 -11.25 -9.08 4.68
N VAL A 31 -10.05 -8.60 4.38
CA VAL A 31 -8.84 -8.87 5.18
C VAL A 31 -8.46 -7.73 6.11
N ARG A 32 -9.27 -6.67 6.18
CA ARG A 32 -9.07 -5.58 7.14
C ARG A 32 -9.82 -5.89 8.44
N HIS A 33 -9.15 -5.63 9.54
CA HIS A 33 -9.69 -5.84 10.88
C HIS A 33 -10.83 -4.85 11.16
N GLU A 34 -11.75 -5.21 12.05
CA GLU A 34 -12.85 -4.31 12.45
C GLU A 34 -12.35 -3.00 13.08
N ASP A 35 -11.15 -3.01 13.68
CA ASP A 35 -10.51 -1.82 14.27
C ASP A 35 -9.58 -1.09 13.29
N PHE A 36 -9.73 -1.33 12.00
CA PHE A 36 -8.84 -0.81 10.95
C PHE A 36 -8.74 0.71 10.96
N ILE A 37 -7.51 1.21 10.80
CA ILE A 37 -7.21 2.63 10.61
C ILE A 37 -6.14 2.75 9.52
N ALA A 38 -6.29 3.71 8.63
CA ALA A 38 -5.26 4.08 7.66
C ALA A 38 -4.87 5.54 7.85
N ASP A 39 -3.58 5.81 7.93
CA ASP A 39 -3.03 7.17 8.04
C ASP A 39 -2.27 7.52 6.75
N ILE A 40 -2.43 8.76 6.30
CA ILE A 40 -1.67 9.35 5.20
C ILE A 40 -0.92 10.56 5.78
N PRO A 41 0.29 10.36 6.33
CA PRO A 41 0.99 11.45 7.02
C PRO A 41 1.30 12.66 6.15
N GLN A 42 1.54 12.45 4.84
CA GLN A 42 1.85 13.56 3.92
C GLN A 42 0.73 14.59 3.82
N SER A 43 -0.51 14.16 3.93
CA SER A 43 -1.69 15.06 3.91
C SER A 43 -2.25 15.31 5.30
N GLY A 44 -1.81 14.54 6.30
CA GLY A 44 -2.34 14.63 7.66
C GLY A 44 -3.72 14.03 7.82
N GLU A 45 -4.10 13.10 6.92
CA GLU A 45 -5.42 12.48 6.94
C GLU A 45 -5.40 11.12 7.63
N ARG A 46 -6.54 10.77 8.22
CA ARG A 46 -6.80 9.43 8.77
C ARG A 46 -8.14 8.93 8.25
N ILE A 47 -8.15 7.70 7.78
CA ILE A 47 -9.37 6.98 7.43
C ILE A 47 -9.65 6.00 8.56
N ARG A 48 -10.80 6.16 9.23
CA ARG A 48 -11.16 5.31 10.37
C ARG A 48 -12.22 4.31 9.96
N GLY A 49 -11.84 3.05 10.03
CA GLY A 49 -12.74 1.95 9.75
C GLY A 49 -12.61 1.41 8.33
N ARG A 50 -12.77 0.07 8.21
CA ARG A 50 -12.65 -0.62 6.91
C ARG A 50 -13.77 -0.25 5.94
N ASP A 51 -14.95 0.06 6.45
CA ASP A 51 -16.08 0.47 5.60
C ASP A 51 -15.81 1.82 4.94
N ALA A 52 -15.31 2.80 5.71
CA ALA A 52 -14.93 4.10 5.17
C ALA A 52 -13.83 3.98 4.12
N MET A 53 -12.86 3.10 4.36
CA MET A 53 -11.77 2.85 3.41
C MET A 53 -12.30 2.27 2.09
N ARG A 54 -13.20 1.28 2.17
CA ARG A 54 -13.82 0.69 0.97
C ARG A 54 -14.66 1.72 0.21
N ASP A 55 -15.46 2.50 0.91
CA ASP A 55 -16.29 3.54 0.30
C ASP A 55 -15.43 4.57 -0.42
N MET A 56 -14.33 4.99 0.20
CA MET A 56 -13.38 5.92 -0.42
C MET A 56 -12.74 5.31 -1.69
N GLN A 57 -12.31 4.07 -1.62
CA GLN A 57 -11.72 3.39 -2.77
C GLN A 57 -12.71 3.22 -3.92
N GLN A 58 -13.97 2.92 -3.62
CA GLN A 58 -15.02 2.77 -4.64
C GLN A 58 -15.44 4.10 -5.24
N ALA A 59 -15.26 5.21 -4.52
CA ALA A 59 -15.52 6.55 -5.02
C ALA A 59 -14.44 7.05 -5.99
N PHE A 60 -13.28 6.41 -6.01
CA PHE A 60 -12.19 6.78 -6.92
C PHE A 60 -12.59 6.44 -8.36
N PRO A 61 -12.50 7.41 -9.30
CA PRO A 61 -12.96 7.18 -10.67
C PRO A 61 -12.23 6.01 -11.33
N PRO A 62 -12.96 5.00 -11.88
CA PRO A 62 -12.34 3.80 -12.46
C PRO A 62 -11.36 4.10 -13.60
N GLU A 63 -11.65 5.11 -14.41
CA GLU A 63 -10.82 5.50 -15.56
C GLU A 63 -9.50 6.15 -15.15
N THR A 64 -9.37 6.56 -13.89
CA THR A 64 -8.14 7.17 -13.36
C THR A 64 -7.37 6.23 -12.42
N ARG A 65 -7.81 4.96 -12.32
CA ARG A 65 -7.12 3.99 -11.47
C ARG A 65 -5.71 3.73 -11.99
N PRO A 66 -4.72 3.74 -11.09
CA PRO A 66 -3.35 3.48 -11.49
C PRO A 66 -3.13 2.00 -11.79
N ASN A 67 -2.14 1.72 -12.61
CA ASN A 67 -1.55 0.40 -12.72
C ASN A 67 -0.37 0.35 -11.76
N PHE A 68 -0.33 -0.64 -10.87
CA PHE A 68 0.76 -0.80 -9.92
C PHE A 68 1.68 -1.95 -10.32
N SER A 69 2.98 -1.70 -10.20
CA SER A 69 4.01 -2.73 -10.23
C SER A 69 4.61 -2.80 -8.85
N VAL A 70 4.59 -4.00 -8.24
CA VAL A 70 5.16 -4.19 -6.91
C VAL A 70 6.66 -4.36 -7.04
N SER A 71 7.41 -3.51 -6.34
CA SER A 71 8.87 -3.57 -6.29
C SER A 71 9.34 -4.55 -5.22
N ARG A 72 8.76 -4.46 -4.02
CA ARG A 72 9.14 -5.30 -2.88
C ARG A 72 8.01 -5.44 -1.89
N ILE A 73 7.90 -6.64 -1.31
CA ILE A 73 7.07 -6.89 -0.13
C ILE A 73 7.98 -7.55 0.90
N ARG A 74 8.15 -6.92 2.04
CA ARG A 74 9.04 -7.38 3.11
C ARG A 74 8.33 -7.37 4.44
N GLY A 75 8.64 -8.35 5.27
CA GLY A 75 8.12 -8.40 6.62
C GLY A 75 8.17 -9.79 7.19
N THR A 76 7.73 -9.87 8.42
CA THR A 76 7.55 -11.13 9.14
C THR A 76 6.50 -10.89 10.23
N GLY A 77 5.74 -11.93 10.55
CA GLY A 77 4.71 -11.84 11.59
C GLY A 77 3.68 -10.77 11.30
N ASP A 78 3.56 -9.82 12.19
CA ASP A 78 2.53 -8.77 12.12
C ASP A 78 3.00 -7.46 11.47
N ASN A 79 4.25 -7.39 11.00
CA ASN A 79 4.79 -6.15 10.43
C ASN A 79 5.26 -6.35 8.99
N TRP A 80 4.65 -5.60 8.07
CA TRP A 80 4.92 -5.74 6.64
C TRP A 80 5.08 -4.38 5.97
N THR A 81 5.91 -4.35 4.94
CA THR A 81 6.13 -3.17 4.11
C THR A 81 5.93 -3.55 2.65
N VAL A 82 5.16 -2.74 1.93
CA VAL A 82 4.95 -2.89 0.48
C VAL A 82 5.50 -1.65 -0.20
N GLU A 83 6.38 -1.86 -1.18
CA GLU A 83 6.88 -0.81 -2.06
C GLU A 83 6.37 -1.09 -3.47
N ALA A 84 5.73 -0.10 -4.08
CA ALA A 84 5.16 -0.23 -5.41
C ALA A 84 5.37 1.06 -6.22
N VAL A 85 5.26 0.92 -7.54
CA VAL A 85 5.31 2.03 -8.48
C VAL A 85 3.95 2.08 -9.17
N GLY A 86 3.32 3.24 -9.15
CA GLY A 86 2.06 3.45 -9.83
C GLY A 86 2.24 4.30 -11.08
N ASP A 87 1.38 4.09 -12.07
CA ASP A 87 1.33 4.88 -13.29
C ASP A 87 -0.09 5.40 -13.47
N TYR A 88 -0.24 6.74 -13.47
CA TYR A 88 -1.47 7.44 -13.78
C TYR A 88 -1.27 8.20 -15.10
N GLY A 89 -1.70 7.58 -16.21
CA GLY A 89 -1.69 8.30 -17.49
C GLY A 89 -0.33 8.87 -17.88
N GLY A 90 0.75 8.15 -17.64
CA GLY A 90 2.09 8.57 -17.96
C GLY A 90 2.85 9.24 -16.82
N GLN A 91 2.19 9.53 -15.68
CA GLN A 91 2.88 10.04 -14.49
C GLN A 91 3.20 8.89 -13.54
N THR A 92 4.48 8.77 -13.21
CA THR A 92 4.96 7.77 -12.26
C THR A 92 4.93 8.33 -10.85
N PHE A 93 4.43 7.55 -9.91
CA PHE A 93 4.55 7.88 -8.49
C PHE A 93 4.90 6.62 -7.71
N LEU A 94 5.52 6.85 -6.57
CA LEU A 94 5.94 5.78 -5.70
C LEU A 94 4.88 5.57 -4.62
N VAL A 95 4.75 4.33 -4.13
CA VAL A 95 3.83 4.02 -3.05
C VAL A 95 4.57 3.20 -2.02
N VAL A 96 4.47 3.58 -0.76
CA VAL A 96 5.00 2.82 0.36
C VAL A 96 3.87 2.61 1.36
N LEU A 97 3.59 1.34 1.66
CA LEU A 97 2.59 0.95 2.65
C LEU A 97 3.31 0.26 3.81
N LEU A 98 3.08 0.77 5.02
CA LEU A 98 3.53 0.12 6.24
C LEU A 98 2.29 -0.52 6.87
N LEU A 99 2.32 -1.83 7.06
CA LEU A 99 1.16 -2.59 7.49
C LEU A 99 1.41 -3.27 8.83
N GLU A 100 0.43 -3.16 9.72
CA GLU A 100 0.41 -3.90 10.97
C GLU A 100 -0.78 -4.86 10.94
N LEU A 101 -0.53 -6.11 11.31
CA LEU A 101 -1.55 -7.15 11.33
C LEU A 101 -1.98 -7.48 12.76
N ARG A 102 -3.21 -7.96 12.88
CA ARG A 102 -3.74 -8.55 14.10
C ARG A 102 -4.58 -9.75 13.72
N GLY A 103 -4.17 -10.93 14.16
CA GLY A 103 -4.89 -12.15 13.80
C GLY A 103 -4.96 -12.42 12.30
N GLY A 104 -3.93 -12.05 11.55
CA GLY A 104 -3.87 -12.24 10.11
C GLY A 104 -4.67 -11.23 9.30
N GLN A 105 -5.23 -10.22 9.94
CA GLN A 105 -5.95 -9.14 9.28
C GLN A 105 -5.19 -7.82 9.43
N ILE A 106 -5.33 -6.93 8.47
CA ILE A 106 -4.70 -5.61 8.51
C ILE A 106 -5.46 -4.74 9.50
N VAL A 107 -4.80 -4.32 10.59
CA VAL A 107 -5.40 -3.46 11.60
C VAL A 107 -4.95 -2.02 11.43
N ARG A 108 -3.78 -1.78 10.84
CA ARG A 108 -3.29 -0.43 10.62
C ARG A 108 -2.46 -0.37 9.34
N GLU A 109 -2.70 0.68 8.56
CA GLU A 109 -1.88 1.05 7.41
C GLU A 109 -1.34 2.45 7.60
N THR A 110 -0.07 2.65 7.22
CA THR A 110 0.49 3.98 7.03
C THR A 110 0.88 4.08 5.56
N ARG A 111 0.34 5.06 4.86
CA ARG A 111 0.48 5.18 3.41
C ARG A 111 1.27 6.43 3.06
N TYR A 112 2.31 6.24 2.23
CA TYR A 112 3.11 7.34 1.69
C TYR A 112 3.07 7.28 0.17
N TYR A 113 2.98 8.45 -0.45
CA TYR A 113 2.96 8.61 -1.91
C TYR A 113 4.06 9.61 -2.31
N PRO A 114 5.35 9.25 -2.13
CA PRO A 114 6.42 10.15 -2.49
C PRO A 114 6.47 10.38 -3.99
N GLU A 115 6.66 11.64 -4.39
CA GLU A 115 6.80 11.98 -5.79
C GLU A 115 8.27 11.94 -6.19
N PRO A 116 8.60 11.45 -7.40
CA PRO A 116 9.95 11.56 -7.93
C PRO A 116 10.38 13.02 -8.02
N PHE A 117 11.65 13.29 -7.77
CA PHE A 117 12.22 14.62 -7.92
C PHE A 117 13.60 14.55 -8.54
N ASP A 118 14.03 15.66 -9.15
CA ASP A 118 15.36 15.73 -9.76
C ASP A 118 16.43 15.74 -8.66
N PRO A 119 17.52 14.96 -8.83
CA PRO A 119 18.58 14.94 -7.82
C PRO A 119 19.25 16.31 -7.72
N PRO A 120 19.42 16.85 -6.49
CA PRO A 120 20.09 18.11 -6.31
C PRO A 120 21.57 18.01 -6.68
N GLU A 121 22.10 19.07 -7.27
CA GLU A 121 23.46 19.07 -7.82
C GLU A 121 24.53 18.98 -6.72
N TRP A 122 24.25 19.47 -5.52
CA TRP A 122 25.24 19.54 -4.44
C TRP A 122 25.82 18.18 -4.05
N ARG A 123 25.09 17.08 -4.30
CA ARG A 123 25.53 15.73 -3.95
C ARG A 123 25.96 14.87 -5.13
N ALA A 124 26.02 15.46 -6.33
CA ALA A 124 26.26 14.72 -7.57
C ALA A 124 27.54 13.88 -7.57
N GLN A 125 28.60 14.36 -6.91
CA GLN A 125 29.90 13.66 -6.92
C GLN A 125 29.89 12.35 -6.12
N TRP A 126 28.89 12.14 -5.25
CA TRP A 126 28.84 10.95 -4.40
C TRP A 126 27.74 9.97 -4.78
N VAL A 127 26.92 10.30 -5.76
CA VAL A 127 25.77 9.48 -6.13
C VAL A 127 25.87 9.02 -7.57
N GLU A 128 25.18 7.90 -7.86
CA GLU A 128 24.98 7.45 -9.23
C GLU A 128 23.50 7.29 -9.48
N ARG A 129 23.08 7.33 -10.74
CA ARG A 129 21.67 7.19 -11.10
C ARG A 129 21.31 5.70 -11.14
N ILE A 130 20.14 5.37 -10.55
CA ILE A 130 19.56 4.03 -10.63
C ILE A 130 18.60 3.98 -11.84
N GLY A 131 18.76 3.01 -12.66
CA GLY A 131 17.92 2.83 -13.83
C GLY A 131 18.31 3.63 -15.06
#